data_8bfe6a4e492c86b92195876959a47bea
#
_entry.id   8bfe6a4e492c86b92195876959a47bea
#
_cell.length_a   1.000
_cell.length_b   1.000
_cell.length_c   1.000
_cell.angle_alpha   90.00
_cell.angle_beta   90.00
_cell.angle_gamma   90.00
#
_symmetry.space_group_name_H-M   'P 1'
#
loop_
_entity.id
_entity.type
_entity.pdbx_description
1 polymer ?
#
loop_
_entity_poly.entity_id
_entity_poly.type
_entity_poly.pdbx_seq_one_letter_code
_entity_poly.pdbx_strand_id
1 'polypeptide(L)'
;MNFFPALLNSLPGAVGQGLIWGLMAIGVYLTFRILDVADLTVDGSLATGGAVCVMLIRGGVNPWIAVLAAFIAGVLAGLATGFFHTKCGIPAILAGILTQLALYSINLRIMGGKSNQTVSVDKYDLLASQRYVRELGLNNPLPLMLLVLAVVIGILYWFFGTEKGCSIRATGANPSMARAQGINTNANIVMGLALSNGLVAFSGGLLAQYQGSADVNMGRGAIVIGLAAVIIGEVLFGKIFRNFALRMFSVGIGAIIYYIVLQIVLQLGLNTNDLKLISALIVAVFLAIPYWKSKLTHVKAAPAAGKGGSTHA
;
A
#
# COMPACT_ATOMS: atom_id res chain seq x y z
N MET A 1 5.89 -33.74 -6.73
CA MET A 1 6.58 -32.50 -7.12
C MET A 1 7.43 -32.05 -5.93
N ASN A 2 8.71 -31.81 -6.13
CA ASN A 2 9.59 -31.40 -5.03
C ASN A 2 9.21 -29.98 -4.61
N PHE A 3 8.61 -29.83 -3.44
CA PHE A 3 8.16 -28.56 -2.85
C PHE A 3 9.26 -27.47 -2.83
N PHE A 4 10.47 -27.85 -2.43
CA PHE A 4 11.61 -26.92 -2.29
C PHE A 4 12.04 -26.28 -3.61
N PRO A 5 12.27 -27.01 -4.72
CA PRO A 5 12.61 -26.40 -6.00
C PRO A 5 11.49 -25.52 -6.58
N ALA A 6 10.23 -25.92 -6.41
CA ALA A 6 9.09 -25.14 -6.86
C ALA A 6 8.96 -23.81 -6.09
N LEU A 7 9.20 -23.85 -4.78
CA LEU A 7 9.23 -22.64 -3.93
C LEU A 7 10.34 -21.69 -4.35
N LEU A 8 11.58 -22.17 -4.49
CA LEU A 8 12.73 -21.35 -4.91
C LEU A 8 12.48 -20.68 -6.26
N ASN A 9 11.87 -21.40 -7.20
CA ASN A 9 11.54 -20.86 -8.52
C ASN A 9 10.43 -19.79 -8.49
N SER A 10 9.57 -19.77 -7.47
CA SER A 10 8.47 -18.82 -7.37
C SER A 10 8.80 -17.58 -6.52
N LEU A 11 9.85 -17.64 -5.68
CA LEU A 11 10.27 -16.54 -4.82
C LEU A 11 10.58 -15.23 -5.55
N PRO A 12 11.31 -15.21 -6.68
CA PRO A 12 11.57 -13.96 -7.39
C PRO A 12 10.29 -13.24 -7.82
N GLY A 13 9.28 -13.99 -8.27
CA GLY A 13 7.96 -13.44 -8.60
C GLY A 13 7.24 -12.84 -7.39
N ALA A 14 7.30 -13.51 -6.24
CA ALA A 14 6.73 -13.02 -5.00
C ALA A 14 7.43 -11.73 -4.52
N VAL A 15 8.76 -11.66 -4.63
CA VAL A 15 9.53 -10.45 -4.28
C VAL A 15 9.17 -9.29 -5.21
N GLY A 16 9.10 -9.52 -6.53
CA GLY A 16 8.70 -8.48 -7.49
C GLY A 16 7.30 -7.92 -7.21
N GLN A 17 6.35 -8.81 -6.96
CA GLN A 17 5.00 -8.41 -6.58
C GLN A 17 4.99 -7.69 -5.24
N GLY A 18 5.75 -8.18 -4.25
CA GLY A 18 5.90 -7.54 -2.94
C GLY A 18 6.49 -6.14 -3.00
N LEU A 19 7.45 -5.87 -3.90
CA LEU A 19 8.01 -4.52 -4.12
C LEU A 19 6.96 -3.54 -4.66
N ILE A 20 6.16 -3.97 -5.63
CA ILE A 20 5.09 -3.12 -6.21
C ILE A 20 4.02 -2.82 -5.15
N TRP A 21 3.57 -3.83 -4.44
CA TRP A 21 2.61 -3.66 -3.34
C TRP A 21 3.20 -2.90 -2.16
N GLY A 22 4.52 -2.92 -1.99
CA GLY A 22 5.24 -2.07 -1.03
C GLY A 22 5.08 -0.58 -1.31
N LEU A 23 5.10 -0.18 -2.59
CA LEU A 23 4.80 1.21 -3.00
C LEU A 23 3.37 1.59 -2.63
N MET A 24 2.39 0.72 -2.90
CA MET A 24 1.00 0.92 -2.49
C MET A 24 0.87 1.00 -0.96
N ALA A 25 1.53 0.11 -0.23
CA ALA A 25 1.51 0.09 1.22
C ALA A 25 2.11 1.37 1.84
N ILE A 26 3.11 1.99 1.21
CA ILE A 26 3.62 3.31 1.60
C ILE A 26 2.52 4.38 1.44
N GLY A 27 1.74 4.34 0.35
CA GLY A 27 0.58 5.22 0.20
C GLY A 27 -0.41 5.05 1.35
N VAL A 28 -0.79 3.81 1.67
CA VAL A 28 -1.67 3.49 2.81
C VAL A 28 -1.05 3.92 4.15
N TYR A 29 0.27 3.79 4.32
CA TYR A 29 0.97 4.27 5.51
C TYR A 29 0.81 5.79 5.71
N LEU A 30 0.80 6.57 4.63
CA LEU A 30 0.60 8.02 4.71
C LEU A 30 -0.79 8.39 5.24
N THR A 31 -1.85 7.73 4.80
CA THR A 31 -3.21 7.99 5.27
C THR A 31 -3.46 7.42 6.65
N PHE A 32 -3.14 6.16 6.85
CA PHE A 32 -3.47 5.43 8.07
C PHE A 32 -2.58 5.84 9.27
N ARG A 33 -1.26 6.03 9.06
CA ARG A 33 -0.31 6.24 10.16
C ARG A 33 0.12 7.69 10.35
N ILE A 34 0.19 8.47 9.26
CA ILE A 34 0.64 9.86 9.32
C ILE A 34 -0.54 10.81 9.49
N LEU A 35 -1.63 10.62 8.73
CA LEU A 35 -2.83 11.47 8.78
C LEU A 35 -3.86 11.01 9.79
N ASP A 36 -3.81 9.75 10.23
CA ASP A 36 -4.82 9.08 11.05
C ASP A 36 -6.23 9.15 10.43
N VAL A 37 -6.29 8.94 9.11
CA VAL A 37 -7.51 8.94 8.30
C VAL A 37 -7.67 7.58 7.61
N ALA A 38 -8.81 6.91 7.84
CA ALA A 38 -9.15 5.68 7.13
C ALA A 38 -9.66 6.03 5.73
N ASP A 39 -8.84 5.75 4.70
CA ASP A 39 -9.12 6.03 3.30
C ASP A 39 -9.42 4.75 2.53
N LEU A 40 -10.67 4.53 2.16
CA LEU A 40 -11.11 3.39 1.34
C LEU A 40 -11.03 3.68 -0.17
N THR A 41 -10.61 4.88 -0.58
CA THR A 41 -10.40 5.21 -1.99
C THR A 41 -9.28 4.39 -2.63
N VAL A 42 -8.35 3.88 -1.82
CA VAL A 42 -7.18 3.08 -2.20
C VAL A 42 -7.53 1.98 -3.21
N ASP A 43 -8.61 1.23 -2.93
CA ASP A 43 -9.05 0.14 -3.80
C ASP A 43 -9.43 0.65 -5.21
N GLY A 44 -10.12 1.79 -5.28
CA GLY A 44 -10.47 2.45 -6.55
C GLY A 44 -9.26 3.04 -7.25
N SER A 45 -8.41 3.75 -6.51
CA SER A 45 -7.23 4.44 -7.05
C SER A 45 -6.21 3.48 -7.65
N LEU A 46 -6.01 2.30 -7.06
CA LEU A 46 -5.13 1.28 -7.61
C LEU A 46 -5.62 0.82 -8.99
N ALA A 47 -6.91 0.51 -9.10
CA ALA A 47 -7.52 0.10 -10.36
C ALA A 47 -7.49 1.23 -11.41
N THR A 48 -7.70 2.49 -10.98
CA THR A 48 -7.59 3.67 -11.87
C THR A 48 -6.18 3.82 -12.42
N GLY A 49 -5.17 3.64 -11.59
CA GLY A 49 -3.76 3.67 -12.03
C GLY A 49 -3.48 2.61 -13.09
N GLY A 50 -3.94 1.37 -12.87
CA GLY A 50 -3.82 0.28 -13.85
C GLY A 50 -4.55 0.58 -15.15
N ALA A 51 -5.81 1.05 -15.09
CA ALA A 51 -6.64 1.37 -16.25
C ALA A 51 -6.01 2.47 -17.11
N VAL A 52 -5.61 3.59 -16.50
CA VAL A 52 -4.97 4.71 -17.20
C VAL A 52 -3.66 4.27 -17.84
N CYS A 53 -2.80 3.57 -17.10
CA CYS A 53 -1.50 3.13 -17.58
C CYS A 53 -1.63 2.19 -18.78
N VAL A 54 -2.47 1.16 -18.69
CA VAL A 54 -2.67 0.18 -19.77
C VAL A 54 -3.25 0.84 -21.03
N MET A 55 -4.23 1.73 -20.89
CA MET A 55 -4.82 2.40 -22.05
C MET A 55 -3.87 3.35 -22.74
N LEU A 56 -3.02 4.07 -22.00
CA LEU A 56 -1.99 4.92 -22.59
C LEU A 56 -0.91 4.13 -23.32
N ILE A 57 -0.44 3.01 -22.74
CA ILE A 57 0.54 2.14 -23.41
C ILE A 57 -0.04 1.54 -24.68
N ARG A 58 -1.31 1.13 -24.67
CA ARG A 58 -2.01 0.66 -25.90
C ARG A 58 -2.16 1.75 -26.95
N GLY A 59 -2.23 3.00 -26.52
CA GLY A 59 -2.20 4.17 -27.40
C GLY A 59 -0.82 4.53 -27.94
N GLY A 60 0.24 3.76 -27.58
CA GLY A 60 1.62 4.00 -28.04
C GLY A 60 2.40 5.02 -27.19
N VAL A 61 1.89 5.39 -26.02
CA VAL A 61 2.57 6.32 -25.11
C VAL A 61 3.70 5.56 -24.36
N ASN A 62 4.80 6.27 -24.12
CA ASN A 62 5.94 5.73 -23.38
C ASN A 62 5.49 5.22 -21.98
N PRO A 63 5.91 4.02 -21.54
CA PRO A 63 5.52 3.44 -20.27
C PRO A 63 5.79 4.30 -19.05
N TRP A 64 6.90 5.07 -19.03
CA TRP A 64 7.19 6.01 -17.94
C TRP A 64 6.16 7.13 -17.84
N ILE A 65 5.77 7.70 -18.98
CA ILE A 65 4.74 8.75 -19.05
C ILE A 65 3.39 8.17 -18.62
N ALA A 66 3.09 6.94 -19.03
CA ALA A 66 1.85 6.27 -18.65
C ALA A 66 1.74 6.05 -17.13
N VAL A 67 2.84 5.69 -16.46
CA VAL A 67 2.87 5.54 -15.00
C VAL A 67 2.77 6.90 -14.29
N LEU A 68 3.41 7.95 -14.82
CA LEU A 68 3.25 9.30 -14.28
C LEU A 68 1.81 9.81 -14.45
N ALA A 69 1.16 9.52 -15.58
CA ALA A 69 -0.25 9.84 -15.78
C ALA A 69 -1.16 9.08 -14.81
N ALA A 70 -0.82 7.81 -14.50
CA ALA A 70 -1.51 7.04 -13.47
C ALA A 70 -1.38 7.70 -12.08
N PHE A 71 -0.18 8.20 -11.73
CA PHE A 71 0.02 8.97 -10.48
C PHE A 71 -0.89 10.19 -10.43
N ILE A 72 -0.95 10.98 -11.50
CA ILE A 72 -1.82 12.18 -11.59
C ILE A 72 -3.30 11.79 -11.43
N ALA A 73 -3.74 10.72 -12.08
CA ALA A 73 -5.11 10.22 -11.94
C ALA A 73 -5.45 9.85 -10.49
N GLY A 74 -4.50 9.22 -9.78
CA GLY A 74 -4.64 8.93 -8.35
C GLY A 74 -4.68 10.19 -7.49
N VAL A 75 -3.85 11.19 -7.79
CA VAL A 75 -3.90 12.49 -7.11
C VAL A 75 -5.29 13.11 -7.26
N LEU A 76 -5.88 13.11 -8.45
CA LEU A 76 -7.24 13.62 -8.70
C LEU A 76 -8.30 12.84 -7.90
N ALA A 77 -8.17 11.52 -7.81
CA ALA A 77 -9.05 10.69 -6.98
C ALA A 77 -8.96 11.05 -5.49
N GLY A 78 -7.74 11.21 -4.97
CA GLY A 78 -7.51 11.65 -3.59
C GLY A 78 -7.99 13.06 -3.30
N LEU A 79 -7.87 13.98 -4.27
CA LEU A 79 -8.44 15.34 -4.18
C LEU A 79 -9.96 15.28 -4.09
N ALA A 80 -10.63 14.43 -4.87
CA ALA A 80 -12.08 14.26 -4.81
C ALA A 80 -12.53 13.74 -3.43
N THR A 81 -11.87 12.71 -2.90
CA THR A 81 -12.14 12.19 -1.54
C THR A 81 -11.90 13.26 -0.48
N GLY A 82 -10.77 13.98 -0.58
CA GLY A 82 -10.45 15.08 0.32
C GLY A 82 -11.48 16.21 0.28
N PHE A 83 -11.98 16.54 -0.90
CA PHE A 83 -13.06 17.52 -1.08
C PHE A 83 -14.36 17.07 -0.39
N PHE A 84 -14.79 15.83 -0.62
CA PHE A 84 -15.98 15.29 0.04
C PHE A 84 -15.85 15.28 1.56
N HIS A 85 -14.68 14.92 2.07
CA HIS A 85 -14.44 14.90 3.49
C HIS A 85 -14.38 16.30 4.12
N THR A 86 -13.62 17.21 3.52
CA THR A 86 -13.31 18.51 4.19
C THR A 86 -14.29 19.61 3.87
N LYS A 87 -14.88 19.64 2.66
CA LYS A 87 -15.83 20.67 2.22
C LYS A 87 -17.28 20.25 2.38
N CYS A 88 -17.59 18.98 2.07
CA CYS A 88 -18.96 18.47 2.21
C CYS A 88 -19.23 17.89 3.63
N GLY A 89 -18.22 17.81 4.49
CA GLY A 89 -18.39 17.29 5.86
C GLY A 89 -18.70 15.79 5.93
N ILE A 90 -18.48 15.03 4.85
CA ILE A 90 -18.75 13.60 4.82
C ILE A 90 -17.67 12.87 5.63
N PRO A 91 -18.01 11.90 6.50
CA PRO A 91 -17.02 11.07 7.19
C PRO A 91 -16.02 10.44 6.21
N ALA A 92 -14.73 10.40 6.58
CA ALA A 92 -13.64 10.00 5.69
C ALA A 92 -13.88 8.62 5.04
N ILE A 93 -14.34 7.65 5.81
CA ILE A 93 -14.67 6.30 5.33
C ILE A 93 -15.73 6.35 4.24
N LEU A 94 -16.82 7.10 4.44
CA LEU A 94 -17.91 7.23 3.46
C LEU A 94 -17.44 7.99 2.23
N ALA A 95 -16.66 9.06 2.38
CA ALA A 95 -16.07 9.79 1.27
C ALA A 95 -15.21 8.88 0.39
N GLY A 96 -14.39 8.01 1.02
CA GLY A 96 -13.58 7.00 0.32
C GLY A 96 -14.43 6.00 -0.47
N ILE A 97 -15.49 5.46 0.14
CA ILE A 97 -16.42 4.52 -0.51
C ILE A 97 -17.11 5.18 -1.72
N LEU A 98 -17.60 6.42 -1.56
CA LEU A 98 -18.25 7.15 -2.66
C LEU A 98 -17.30 7.37 -3.84
N THR A 99 -16.07 7.79 -3.57
CA THR A 99 -15.05 7.97 -4.61
C THR A 99 -14.70 6.63 -5.27
N GLN A 100 -14.53 5.56 -4.49
CA GLN A 100 -14.25 4.22 -5.01
C GLN A 100 -15.37 3.74 -5.97
N LEU A 101 -16.63 3.93 -5.61
CA LEU A 101 -17.77 3.57 -6.47
C LEU A 101 -17.80 4.40 -7.75
N ALA A 102 -17.50 5.71 -7.67
CA ALA A 102 -17.40 6.57 -8.83
C ALA A 102 -16.26 6.14 -9.76
N LEU A 103 -15.08 5.82 -9.17
CA LEU A 103 -13.90 5.37 -9.91
C LEU A 103 -14.15 4.05 -10.65
N TYR A 104 -14.97 3.14 -10.11
CA TYR A 104 -15.34 1.92 -10.82
C TYR A 104 -15.98 2.21 -12.19
N SER A 105 -16.94 3.14 -12.24
CA SER A 105 -17.60 3.53 -13.49
C SER A 105 -16.66 4.31 -14.42
N ILE A 106 -15.79 5.16 -13.84
CA ILE A 106 -14.79 5.91 -14.61
C ILE A 106 -13.78 4.96 -15.24
N ASN A 107 -13.30 3.96 -14.49
CA ASN A 107 -12.34 2.95 -14.98
C ASN A 107 -12.94 2.13 -16.13
N LEU A 108 -14.21 1.73 -16.04
CA LEU A 108 -14.91 1.07 -17.15
C LEU A 108 -14.94 1.93 -18.41
N ARG A 109 -15.20 3.24 -18.29
CA ARG A 109 -15.17 4.16 -19.42
C ARG A 109 -13.78 4.32 -20.00
N ILE A 110 -12.74 4.48 -19.16
CA ILE A 110 -11.34 4.56 -19.59
C ILE A 110 -10.97 3.30 -20.38
N MET A 111 -11.40 2.13 -19.92
CA MET A 111 -11.09 0.82 -20.54
C MET A 111 -12.01 0.48 -21.71
N GLY A 112 -12.81 1.43 -22.22
CA GLY A 112 -13.68 1.24 -23.38
C GLY A 112 -14.83 0.25 -23.13
N GLY A 113 -15.38 0.23 -21.91
CA GLY A 113 -16.50 -0.63 -21.51
C GLY A 113 -16.13 -2.08 -21.21
N LYS A 114 -14.86 -2.42 -21.21
CA LYS A 114 -14.37 -3.77 -20.88
C LYS A 114 -13.86 -3.82 -19.45
N SER A 115 -14.20 -4.88 -18.72
CA SER A 115 -13.73 -5.04 -17.33
C SER A 115 -12.25 -5.38 -17.21
N ASN A 116 -11.67 -5.96 -18.27
CA ASN A 116 -10.24 -6.31 -18.33
C ASN A 116 -9.64 -5.86 -19.66
N GLN A 117 -8.43 -5.31 -19.60
CA GLN A 117 -7.64 -4.91 -20.76
C GLN A 117 -6.21 -5.47 -20.63
N THR A 118 -5.77 -6.18 -21.64
CA THR A 118 -4.44 -6.80 -21.66
C THR A 118 -3.43 -5.98 -22.45
N VAL A 119 -2.17 -6.00 -22.00
CA VAL A 119 -1.02 -5.45 -22.70
C VAL A 119 0.00 -6.56 -22.86
N SER A 120 0.27 -6.96 -24.12
CA SER A 120 1.27 -7.99 -24.40
C SER A 120 2.67 -7.39 -24.38
N VAL A 121 3.60 -8.07 -23.70
CA VAL A 121 5.03 -7.73 -23.66
C VAL A 121 5.66 -7.80 -25.06
N ASP A 122 5.13 -8.68 -25.95
CA ASP A 122 5.66 -8.87 -27.28
C ASP A 122 5.33 -7.71 -28.24
N LYS A 123 4.33 -6.89 -27.89
CA LYS A 123 3.85 -5.78 -28.71
C LYS A 123 4.25 -4.41 -28.18
N TYR A 124 4.44 -4.28 -26.89
CA TYR A 124 4.69 -3.01 -26.21
C TYR A 124 5.90 -3.14 -25.29
N ASP A 125 6.75 -2.12 -25.28
CA ASP A 125 7.82 -2.01 -24.28
C ASP A 125 7.21 -1.76 -22.91
N LEU A 126 7.48 -2.63 -21.96
CA LEU A 126 7.01 -2.52 -20.58
C LEU A 126 8.18 -2.32 -19.65
N LEU A 127 8.01 -1.47 -18.62
CA LEU A 127 9.03 -1.25 -17.59
C LEU A 127 9.27 -2.47 -16.72
N ALA A 128 8.22 -3.23 -16.50
CA ALA A 128 8.25 -4.42 -15.65
C ALA A 128 7.34 -5.47 -16.23
N SER A 129 7.85 -6.70 -16.34
CA SER A 129 7.06 -7.85 -16.73
C SER A 129 7.41 -9.04 -15.87
N GLN A 130 6.39 -9.78 -15.46
CA GLN A 130 6.55 -11.03 -14.71
C GLN A 130 7.33 -12.09 -15.50
N ARG A 131 7.35 -12.00 -16.84
CA ARG A 131 8.04 -12.92 -17.73
C ARG A 131 9.56 -12.92 -17.51
N TYR A 132 10.16 -11.75 -17.29
CA TYR A 132 11.62 -11.59 -17.18
C TYR A 132 12.16 -11.67 -15.75
N VAL A 133 11.33 -11.93 -14.76
CA VAL A 133 11.73 -11.96 -13.33
C VAL A 133 12.76 -13.06 -13.03
N ARG A 134 12.80 -14.11 -13.84
CA ARG A 134 13.73 -15.23 -13.67
C ARG A 134 15.01 -15.11 -14.48
N GLU A 135 15.10 -14.14 -15.36
CA GLU A 135 16.28 -13.92 -16.19
C GLU A 135 17.30 -13.08 -15.44
N LEU A 136 18.54 -13.55 -15.35
CA LEU A 136 19.68 -12.80 -14.81
C LEU A 136 20.20 -11.84 -15.89
N GLY A 137 19.41 -10.84 -16.27
CA GLY A 137 19.74 -9.88 -17.30
C GLY A 137 19.29 -8.47 -16.96
N LEU A 138 19.65 -7.50 -17.81
CA LEU A 138 19.23 -6.09 -17.68
C LEU A 138 17.70 -5.91 -17.75
N ASN A 139 16.98 -6.90 -18.29
CA ASN A 139 15.53 -6.90 -18.40
C ASN A 139 14.81 -7.39 -17.12
N ASN A 140 15.57 -7.77 -16.08
CA ASN A 140 14.97 -8.18 -14.81
C ASN A 140 14.27 -7.00 -14.16
N PRO A 141 12.95 -7.07 -13.85
CA PRO A 141 12.22 -5.96 -13.24
C PRO A 141 12.58 -5.71 -11.77
N LEU A 142 13.20 -6.68 -11.07
CA LEU A 142 13.49 -6.56 -9.63
C LEU A 142 14.38 -5.37 -9.27
N PRO A 143 15.56 -5.16 -9.91
CA PRO A 143 16.41 -4.02 -9.59
C PRO A 143 15.73 -2.68 -9.93
N LEU A 144 14.95 -2.62 -11.02
CA LEU A 144 14.19 -1.44 -11.38
C LEU A 144 13.14 -1.12 -10.31
N MET A 145 12.37 -2.11 -9.85
CA MET A 145 11.35 -1.93 -8.81
C MET A 145 11.96 -1.51 -7.47
N LEU A 146 13.12 -2.08 -7.11
CA LEU A 146 13.84 -1.68 -5.91
C LEU A 146 14.33 -0.23 -6.00
N LEU A 147 14.84 0.17 -7.16
CA LEU A 147 15.29 1.54 -7.42
C LEU A 147 14.10 2.52 -7.35
N VAL A 148 12.97 2.19 -7.98
CA VAL A 148 11.75 3.00 -7.92
C VAL A 148 11.28 3.15 -6.46
N LEU A 149 11.25 2.06 -5.69
CA LEU A 149 10.89 2.11 -4.27
C LEU A 149 11.85 3.02 -3.48
N ALA A 150 13.16 2.89 -3.69
CA ALA A 150 14.16 3.73 -3.03
C ALA A 150 14.02 5.22 -3.39
N VAL A 151 13.78 5.53 -4.67
CA VAL A 151 13.55 6.89 -5.15
C VAL A 151 12.29 7.49 -4.53
N VAL A 152 11.19 6.75 -4.51
CA VAL A 152 9.92 7.20 -3.89
C VAL A 152 10.12 7.47 -2.40
N ILE A 153 10.80 6.57 -1.67
CA ILE A 153 11.11 6.79 -0.24
C ILE A 153 11.99 8.04 -0.07
N GLY A 154 12.99 8.25 -0.93
CA GLY A 154 13.84 9.43 -0.89
C GLY A 154 13.07 10.74 -1.11
N ILE A 155 12.18 10.77 -2.10
CA ILE A 155 11.32 11.92 -2.39
C ILE A 155 10.37 12.20 -1.21
N LEU A 156 9.75 11.17 -0.64
CA LEU A 156 8.86 11.30 0.50
C LEU A 156 9.62 11.75 1.75
N TYR A 157 10.81 11.22 1.99
CA TYR A 157 11.66 11.65 3.10
C TYR A 157 11.99 13.15 3.02
N TRP A 158 12.40 13.60 1.82
CA TRP A 158 12.64 15.01 1.57
C TRP A 158 11.36 15.85 1.77
N PHE A 159 10.24 15.43 1.17
CA PHE A 159 8.95 16.14 1.27
C PHE A 159 8.48 16.27 2.72
N PHE A 160 8.50 15.18 3.50
CA PHE A 160 8.08 15.20 4.91
C PHE A 160 9.08 15.91 5.85
N GLY A 161 10.27 16.25 5.36
CA GLY A 161 11.21 17.16 6.02
C GLY A 161 10.92 18.64 5.78
N THR A 162 10.10 18.98 4.78
CA THR A 162 9.69 20.38 4.50
C THR A 162 8.65 20.87 5.51
N GLU A 163 8.43 22.19 5.55
CA GLU A 163 7.39 22.81 6.39
C GLU A 163 6.00 22.21 6.13
N LYS A 164 5.66 21.97 4.85
CA LYS A 164 4.37 21.37 4.48
C LYS A 164 4.27 19.93 4.98
N GLY A 165 5.32 19.13 4.83
CA GLY A 165 5.35 17.78 5.35
C GLY A 165 5.25 17.72 6.87
N CYS A 166 5.94 18.59 7.58
CA CYS A 166 5.83 18.74 9.05
C CYS A 166 4.41 19.14 9.45
N SER A 167 3.79 20.06 8.71
CA SER A 167 2.40 20.50 8.94
C SER A 167 1.39 19.35 8.76
N ILE A 168 1.56 18.50 7.76
CA ILE A 168 0.73 17.29 7.56
C ILE A 168 0.89 16.32 8.73
N ARG A 169 2.13 16.06 9.16
CA ARG A 169 2.41 15.19 10.31
C ARG A 169 1.82 15.74 11.62
N ALA A 170 1.91 17.05 11.84
CA ALA A 170 1.30 17.72 12.99
C ALA A 170 -0.23 17.60 12.98
N THR A 171 -0.84 17.72 11.78
CA THR A 171 -2.30 17.57 11.58
C THR A 171 -2.77 16.18 11.98
N GLY A 172 -2.06 15.12 11.59
CA GLY A 172 -2.43 13.75 11.95
C GLY A 172 -2.16 13.42 13.42
N ALA A 173 -1.09 13.98 14.01
CA ALA A 173 -0.77 13.73 15.42
C ALA A 173 -1.80 14.37 16.38
N ASN A 174 -2.20 15.61 16.14
CA ASN A 174 -3.22 16.32 16.92
C ASN A 174 -3.85 17.45 16.10
N PRO A 175 -5.01 17.22 15.47
CA PRO A 175 -5.67 18.24 14.65
C PRO A 175 -6.07 19.50 15.41
N SER A 176 -6.44 19.37 16.70
CA SER A 176 -6.86 20.51 17.53
C SER A 176 -5.67 21.43 17.85
N MET A 177 -4.54 20.85 18.22
CA MET A 177 -3.30 21.58 18.46
C MET A 177 -2.79 22.24 17.16
N ALA A 178 -2.83 21.54 16.04
CA ALA A 178 -2.41 22.08 14.75
C ALA A 178 -3.24 23.32 14.36
N ARG A 179 -4.56 23.29 14.57
CA ARG A 179 -5.42 24.46 14.34
C ARG A 179 -5.11 25.61 15.26
N ALA A 180 -4.83 25.36 16.54
CA ALA A 180 -4.45 26.39 17.51
C ALA A 180 -3.15 27.10 17.09
N GLN A 181 -2.26 26.42 16.37
CA GLN A 181 -1.04 26.99 15.79
C GLN A 181 -1.27 27.67 14.42
N GLY A 182 -2.51 27.85 13.98
CA GLY A 182 -2.84 28.50 12.71
C GLY A 182 -2.68 27.60 11.48
N ILE A 183 -2.47 26.28 11.64
CA ILE A 183 -2.31 25.34 10.55
C ILE A 183 -3.69 25.00 9.96
N ASN A 184 -3.82 25.11 8.64
CA ASN A 184 -5.04 24.70 7.93
C ASN A 184 -5.08 23.17 7.80
N THR A 185 -5.70 22.50 8.78
CA THR A 185 -5.80 21.04 8.84
C THR A 185 -6.57 20.46 7.66
N ASN A 186 -7.61 21.15 7.16
CA ASN A 186 -8.39 20.67 6.02
C ASN A 186 -7.55 20.59 4.73
N ALA A 187 -6.73 21.63 4.47
CA ALA A 187 -5.82 21.61 3.32
C ALA A 187 -4.78 20.51 3.44
N ASN A 188 -4.27 20.25 4.63
CA ASN A 188 -3.30 19.18 4.89
C ASN A 188 -3.90 17.78 4.69
N ILE A 189 -5.14 17.57 5.14
CA ILE A 189 -5.86 16.30 4.91
C ILE A 189 -6.05 16.06 3.42
N VAL A 190 -6.53 17.06 2.67
CA VAL A 190 -6.71 16.97 1.22
C VAL A 190 -5.38 16.65 0.51
N MET A 191 -4.30 17.35 0.87
CA MET A 191 -2.97 17.13 0.29
C MET A 191 -2.44 15.73 0.60
N GLY A 192 -2.60 15.25 1.81
CA GLY A 192 -2.15 13.93 2.19
C GLY A 192 -2.94 12.80 1.52
N LEU A 193 -4.27 12.94 1.40
CA LEU A 193 -5.11 12.02 0.64
C LEU A 193 -4.74 12.01 -0.86
N ALA A 194 -4.47 13.17 -1.43
CA ALA A 194 -4.03 13.30 -2.81
C ALA A 194 -2.69 12.60 -3.06
N LEU A 195 -1.71 12.84 -2.20
CA LEU A 195 -0.39 12.21 -2.31
C LEU A 195 -0.45 10.70 -2.13
N SER A 196 -1.21 10.23 -1.13
CA SER A 196 -1.40 8.80 -0.87
C SER A 196 -2.02 8.09 -2.07
N ASN A 197 -3.17 8.58 -2.55
CA ASN A 197 -3.87 7.99 -3.69
C ASN A 197 -3.06 8.09 -4.99
N GLY A 198 -2.24 9.13 -5.14
CA GLY A 198 -1.26 9.23 -6.22
C GLY A 198 -0.26 8.07 -6.21
N LEU A 199 0.34 7.78 -5.05
CA LEU A 199 1.27 6.66 -4.89
C LEU A 199 0.60 5.29 -5.10
N VAL A 200 -0.62 5.15 -4.62
CA VAL A 200 -1.43 3.93 -4.83
C VAL A 200 -1.69 3.71 -6.33
N ALA A 201 -2.12 4.72 -7.05
CA ALA A 201 -2.36 4.61 -8.48
C ALA A 201 -1.06 4.44 -9.29
N PHE A 202 0.04 5.06 -8.86
CA PHE A 202 1.38 4.81 -9.40
C PHE A 202 1.75 3.32 -9.30
N SER A 203 1.57 2.74 -8.11
CA SER A 203 1.76 1.30 -7.89
C SER A 203 0.81 0.46 -8.75
N GLY A 204 -0.46 0.88 -8.90
CA GLY A 204 -1.44 0.23 -9.77
C GLY A 204 -1.02 0.19 -11.23
N GLY A 205 -0.43 1.29 -11.74
CA GLY A 205 0.15 1.35 -13.08
C GLY A 205 1.32 0.38 -13.28
N LEU A 206 2.22 0.29 -12.30
CA LEU A 206 3.33 -0.68 -12.32
C LEU A 206 2.84 -2.11 -12.21
N LEU A 207 1.82 -2.36 -11.37
CA LEU A 207 1.23 -3.69 -11.19
C LEU A 207 0.58 -4.17 -12.48
N ALA A 208 -0.14 -3.30 -13.19
CA ALA A 208 -0.78 -3.63 -14.46
C ALA A 208 0.25 -3.97 -15.55
N GLN A 209 1.39 -3.26 -15.62
CA GLN A 209 2.50 -3.61 -16.51
C GLN A 209 3.13 -4.94 -16.12
N TYR A 210 3.35 -5.16 -14.82
CA TYR A 210 3.96 -6.39 -14.31
C TYR A 210 3.12 -7.63 -14.61
N GLN A 211 1.80 -7.54 -14.44
CA GLN A 211 0.85 -8.61 -14.72
C GLN A 211 0.48 -8.72 -16.22
N GLY A 212 0.78 -7.70 -17.02
CA GLY A 212 0.38 -7.61 -18.43
C GLY A 212 -1.11 -7.38 -18.65
N SER A 213 -1.84 -6.94 -17.63
CA SER A 213 -3.27 -6.65 -17.73
C SER A 213 -3.74 -5.71 -16.62
N ALA A 214 -4.77 -4.92 -16.90
CA ALA A 214 -5.52 -4.18 -15.90
C ALA A 214 -6.96 -4.71 -15.83
N ASP A 215 -7.45 -4.91 -14.62
CA ASP A 215 -8.84 -5.27 -14.32
C ASP A 215 -9.47 -4.21 -13.43
N VAL A 216 -10.73 -3.89 -13.66
CA VAL A 216 -11.47 -2.90 -12.85
C VAL A 216 -11.53 -3.29 -11.37
N ASN A 217 -11.47 -4.58 -11.09
CA ASN A 217 -11.53 -5.13 -9.73
C ASN A 217 -10.15 -5.44 -9.13
N MET A 218 -9.04 -5.10 -9.81
CA MET A 218 -7.68 -5.44 -9.35
C MET A 218 -7.32 -4.80 -8.00
N GLY A 219 -7.99 -3.71 -7.62
CA GLY A 219 -7.78 -3.03 -6.35
C GLY A 219 -8.65 -3.55 -5.20
N ARG A 220 -9.60 -4.45 -5.44
CA ARG A 220 -10.50 -4.93 -4.37
C ARG A 220 -9.74 -5.66 -3.27
N GLY A 221 -9.75 -5.10 -2.06
CA GLY A 221 -9.05 -5.61 -0.90
C GLY A 221 -7.60 -5.14 -0.80
N ALA A 222 -7.16 -4.21 -1.66
CA ALA A 222 -5.82 -3.65 -1.64
C ALA A 222 -5.50 -2.98 -0.30
N ILE A 223 -6.47 -2.25 0.27
CA ILE A 223 -6.31 -1.60 1.57
C ILE A 223 -5.95 -2.61 2.67
N VAL A 224 -6.55 -3.81 2.67
CA VAL A 224 -6.29 -4.84 3.66
C VAL A 224 -4.85 -5.34 3.55
N ILE A 225 -4.37 -5.58 2.34
CA ILE A 225 -2.97 -5.96 2.06
C ILE A 225 -2.02 -4.84 2.47
N GLY A 226 -2.35 -3.58 2.15
CA GLY A 226 -1.56 -2.42 2.53
C GLY A 226 -1.41 -2.27 4.04
N LEU A 227 -2.52 -2.37 4.78
CA LEU A 227 -2.51 -2.33 6.25
C LEU A 227 -1.72 -3.49 6.84
N ALA A 228 -1.85 -4.70 6.28
CA ALA A 228 -1.06 -5.85 6.71
C ALA A 228 0.44 -5.58 6.54
N ALA A 229 0.85 -5.09 5.37
CA ALA A 229 2.25 -4.75 5.09
C ALA A 229 2.79 -3.69 6.07
N VAL A 230 2.00 -2.64 6.37
CA VAL A 230 2.35 -1.61 7.34
C VAL A 230 2.58 -2.23 8.72
N ILE A 231 1.65 -3.06 9.20
CA ILE A 231 1.72 -3.65 10.54
C ILE A 231 2.85 -4.67 10.64
N ILE A 232 3.03 -5.52 9.61
CA ILE A 232 4.17 -6.47 9.56
C ILE A 232 5.48 -5.69 9.65
N GLY A 233 5.63 -4.62 8.87
CA GLY A 233 6.80 -3.76 8.89
C GLY A 233 7.05 -3.12 10.26
N GLU A 234 6.01 -2.57 10.89
CA GLU A 234 6.11 -1.96 12.22
C GLU A 234 6.42 -2.98 13.33
N VAL A 235 5.79 -4.14 13.31
CA VAL A 235 5.99 -5.19 14.33
C VAL A 235 7.40 -5.77 14.30
N LEU A 236 7.94 -6.00 13.10
CA LEU A 236 9.26 -6.59 12.93
C LEU A 236 10.38 -5.56 13.11
N PHE A 237 10.24 -4.37 12.57
CA PHE A 237 11.32 -3.39 12.48
C PHE A 237 11.09 -2.11 13.28
N GLY A 238 9.91 -1.86 13.85
CA GLY A 238 9.56 -0.61 14.52
C GLY A 238 10.44 -0.24 15.71
N LYS A 239 11.08 -1.23 16.36
CA LYS A 239 12.05 -0.99 17.43
C LYS A 239 13.44 -0.64 16.92
N ILE A 240 13.81 -1.11 15.72
CA ILE A 240 15.13 -0.95 15.11
C ILE A 240 15.17 0.34 14.29
N PHE A 241 14.13 0.61 13.52
CA PHE A 241 14.04 1.71 12.57
C PHE A 241 13.34 2.91 13.19
N ARG A 242 14.13 3.84 13.74
CA ARG A 242 13.63 5.07 14.36
C ARG A 242 13.45 6.22 13.37
N ASN A 243 14.21 6.23 12.27
CA ASN A 243 14.13 7.24 11.23
C ASN A 243 12.87 7.06 10.37
N PHE A 244 12.30 8.19 9.91
CA PHE A 244 11.10 8.21 9.06
C PHE A 244 11.30 7.45 7.74
N ALA A 245 12.43 7.63 7.05
CA ALA A 245 12.76 6.89 5.83
C ALA A 245 12.84 5.38 6.08
N LEU A 246 13.48 4.98 7.18
CA LEU A 246 13.61 3.56 7.55
C LEU A 246 12.25 2.93 7.92
N ARG A 247 11.33 3.71 8.48
CA ARG A 247 9.96 3.24 8.72
C ARG A 247 9.20 2.99 7.41
N MET A 248 9.31 3.87 6.42
CA MET A 248 8.74 3.61 5.09
C MET A 248 9.39 2.40 4.41
N PHE A 249 10.69 2.25 4.56
CA PHE A 249 11.40 1.08 4.05
C PHE A 249 10.94 -0.22 4.74
N SER A 250 10.66 -0.18 6.06
CA SER A 250 10.11 -1.35 6.78
C SER A 250 8.73 -1.75 6.26
N VAL A 251 7.90 -0.80 5.82
CA VAL A 251 6.61 -1.09 5.19
C VAL A 251 6.81 -1.83 3.87
N GLY A 252 7.79 -1.41 3.06
CA GLY A 252 8.16 -2.11 1.83
C GLY A 252 8.61 -3.55 2.08
N ILE A 253 9.46 -3.77 3.10
CA ILE A 253 9.87 -5.12 3.52
C ILE A 253 8.66 -5.91 4.03
N GLY A 254 7.76 -5.27 4.78
CA GLY A 254 6.52 -5.90 5.26
C GLY A 254 5.65 -6.44 4.12
N ALA A 255 5.55 -5.71 3.01
CA ALA A 255 4.84 -6.17 1.82
C ALA A 255 5.53 -7.37 1.15
N ILE A 256 6.86 -7.35 1.07
CA ILE A 256 7.63 -8.48 0.53
C ILE A 256 7.41 -9.73 1.38
N ILE A 257 7.49 -9.61 2.70
CA ILE A 257 7.25 -10.73 3.64
C ILE A 257 5.84 -11.27 3.47
N TYR A 258 4.84 -10.39 3.37
CA TYR A 258 3.46 -10.79 3.13
C TYR A 258 3.32 -11.65 1.87
N TYR A 259 3.90 -11.21 0.74
CA TYR A 259 3.84 -11.95 -0.51
C TYR A 259 4.64 -13.25 -0.50
N ILE A 260 5.77 -13.32 0.21
CA ILE A 260 6.52 -14.55 0.42
C ILE A 260 5.68 -15.57 1.21
N VAL A 261 5.03 -15.13 2.31
CA VAL A 261 4.15 -16.00 3.09
C VAL A 261 2.98 -16.52 2.25
N LEU A 262 2.36 -15.64 1.49
CA LEU A 262 1.27 -16.02 0.58
C LEU A 262 1.74 -17.03 -0.47
N GLN A 263 2.93 -16.87 -1.02
CA GLN A 263 3.52 -17.78 -2.00
C GLN A 263 3.82 -19.16 -1.40
N ILE A 264 4.34 -19.20 -0.15
CA ILE A 264 4.56 -20.46 0.58
C ILE A 264 3.25 -21.21 0.75
N VAL A 265 2.20 -20.51 1.18
CA VAL A 265 0.87 -21.09 1.40
C VAL A 265 0.27 -21.65 0.11
N LEU A 266 0.45 -20.94 -1.02
CA LEU A 266 0.03 -21.43 -2.33
C LEU A 266 0.75 -22.72 -2.76
N GLN A 267 2.05 -22.83 -2.46
CA GLN A 267 2.85 -24.01 -2.79
C GLN A 267 2.49 -25.24 -1.94
N LEU A 268 1.83 -25.06 -0.80
CA LEU A 268 1.29 -26.16 0.01
C LEU A 268 0.08 -26.87 -0.65
N GLY A 269 -0.32 -26.46 -1.85
CA GLY A 269 -1.36 -27.13 -2.65
C GLY A 269 -2.77 -26.63 -2.36
N LEU A 270 -2.91 -25.46 -1.72
CA LEU A 270 -4.21 -24.84 -1.51
C LEU A 270 -4.78 -24.31 -2.83
N ASN A 271 -6.11 -24.40 -2.96
CA ASN A 271 -6.81 -24.00 -4.17
C ASN A 271 -6.70 -22.48 -4.36
N THR A 272 -6.43 -22.04 -5.60
CA THR A 272 -6.35 -20.61 -5.96
C THR A 272 -7.66 -19.85 -5.69
N ASN A 273 -8.79 -20.55 -5.64
CA ASN A 273 -10.08 -19.96 -5.28
C ASN A 273 -10.13 -19.48 -3.83
N ASP A 274 -9.34 -20.08 -2.95
CA ASP A 274 -9.31 -19.77 -1.51
C ASP A 274 -8.28 -18.67 -1.18
N LEU A 275 -7.61 -18.11 -2.19
CA LEU A 275 -6.57 -17.07 -2.02
C LEU A 275 -7.05 -15.88 -1.18
N LYS A 276 -8.28 -15.41 -1.39
CA LYS A 276 -8.84 -14.28 -0.63
C LYS A 276 -9.11 -14.63 0.83
N LEU A 277 -9.60 -15.85 1.08
CA LEU A 277 -9.82 -16.35 2.44
C LEU A 277 -8.49 -16.49 3.18
N ILE A 278 -7.49 -17.07 2.53
CA ILE A 278 -6.17 -17.29 3.09
C ILE A 278 -5.46 -15.96 3.37
N SER A 279 -5.53 -15.03 2.43
CA SER A 279 -4.97 -13.69 2.63
C SER A 279 -5.61 -12.98 3.81
N ALA A 280 -6.93 -13.07 3.97
CA ALA A 280 -7.65 -12.51 5.12
C ALA A 280 -7.23 -13.15 6.45
N LEU A 281 -7.03 -14.47 6.48
CA LEU A 281 -6.54 -15.19 7.67
C LEU A 281 -5.11 -14.77 8.03
N ILE A 282 -4.22 -14.68 7.04
CA ILE A 282 -2.84 -14.22 7.24
C ILE A 282 -2.85 -12.82 7.85
N VAL A 283 -3.63 -11.91 7.28
CA VAL A 283 -3.77 -10.53 7.77
C VAL A 283 -4.30 -10.52 9.21
N ALA A 284 -5.36 -11.30 9.49
CA ALA A 284 -5.94 -11.38 10.82
C ALA A 284 -4.92 -11.85 11.87
N VAL A 285 -4.11 -12.87 11.55
CA VAL A 285 -3.04 -13.34 12.43
C VAL A 285 -2.01 -12.25 12.69
N PHE A 286 -1.52 -11.55 11.65
CA PHE A 286 -0.54 -10.48 11.82
C PHE A 286 -1.11 -9.30 12.63
N LEU A 287 -2.38 -8.93 12.42
CA LEU A 287 -3.06 -7.89 13.19
C LEU A 287 -3.25 -8.28 14.67
N ALA A 288 -3.42 -9.57 14.97
CA ALA A 288 -3.59 -10.07 16.34
C ALA A 288 -2.27 -10.09 17.14
N ILE A 289 -1.11 -10.22 16.48
CA ILE A 289 0.20 -10.29 17.13
C ILE A 289 0.47 -9.12 18.10
N PRO A 290 0.28 -7.83 17.73
CA PRO A 290 0.51 -6.71 18.64
C PRO A 290 -0.34 -6.79 19.92
N TYR A 291 -1.61 -7.15 19.77
CA TYR A 291 -2.55 -7.29 20.88
C TYR A 291 -2.11 -8.42 21.83
N TRP A 292 -1.80 -9.58 21.33
CA TRP A 292 -1.34 -10.72 22.15
C TRP A 292 -0.03 -10.39 22.85
N LYS A 293 0.90 -9.72 22.17
CA LYS A 293 2.18 -9.30 22.74
C LYS A 293 1.99 -8.28 23.87
N SER A 294 1.07 -7.31 23.73
CA SER A 294 0.76 -6.34 24.79
C SER A 294 0.15 -7.02 26.01
N LYS A 295 -0.78 -7.95 25.81
CA LYS A 295 -1.44 -8.70 26.89
C LYS A 295 -0.45 -9.56 27.68
N LEU A 296 0.49 -10.24 26.99
CA LEU A 296 1.54 -11.02 27.62
C LEU A 296 2.52 -10.16 28.43
N THR A 297 2.77 -8.91 27.99
CA THR A 297 3.65 -7.99 28.71
C THR A 297 2.97 -7.42 29.96
N HIS A 298 1.69 -7.13 29.90
CA HIS A 298 0.92 -6.70 31.08
C HIS A 298 0.76 -7.78 32.15
N VAL A 299 0.61 -9.05 31.75
CA VAL A 299 0.56 -10.18 32.68
C VAL A 299 1.92 -10.37 33.42
N LYS A 300 3.05 -10.10 32.75
CA LYS A 300 4.38 -10.16 33.38
C LYS A 300 4.70 -8.96 34.27
N ALA A 301 3.99 -7.84 34.13
CA ALA A 301 4.19 -6.61 34.90
C ALA A 301 3.26 -6.47 36.13
N ALA A 302 2.35 -7.43 36.37
CA ALA A 302 1.59 -7.47 37.60
C ALA A 302 2.57 -7.78 38.77
N PRO A 303 2.79 -6.86 39.72
CA PRO A 303 3.62 -7.12 40.87
C PRO A 303 2.98 -8.27 41.65
N ALA A 304 3.80 -9.25 42.03
CA ALA A 304 3.42 -10.24 43.00
C ALA A 304 2.92 -9.49 44.25
N ALA A 305 1.62 -9.58 44.49
CA ALA A 305 0.99 -8.99 45.66
C ALA A 305 1.74 -9.59 46.88
N GLY A 306 2.48 -8.73 47.55
CA GLY A 306 3.30 -9.06 48.69
C GLY A 306 2.46 -9.76 49.77
N LYS A 307 2.81 -10.99 50.05
CA LYS A 307 2.57 -11.59 51.35
C LYS A 307 3.40 -10.82 52.39
N GLY A 308 2.72 -10.06 53.15
CA GLY A 308 3.30 -9.45 54.34
C GLY A 308 2.14 -8.81 55.09
N GLY A 309 1.68 -9.34 56.13
CA GLY A 309 2.28 -9.70 57.37
C GLY A 309 1.52 -8.93 58.39
N SER A 310 0.47 -9.52 58.98
CA SER A 310 -0.12 -9.13 60.23
C SER A 310 0.95 -9.20 61.32
N THR A 311 1.23 -8.14 62.04
CA THR A 311 1.62 -8.20 63.45
C THR A 311 1.44 -6.82 64.12
N HIS A 312 0.54 -6.81 65.07
CA HIS A 312 0.62 -6.16 66.40
C HIS A 312 1.06 -4.69 66.53
N ALA A 313 0.23 -3.82 66.95
CA ALA A 313 -0.05 -3.39 68.33
C ALA A 313 -1.13 -2.33 68.36
#